data_393c14df1683d802a904455050afe2e9
#
_entry.id   393c14df1683d802a904455050afe2e9
#
_cell.length_a   1.000
_cell.length_b   1.000
_cell.length_c   1.000
_cell.angle_alpha   90.00
_cell.angle_beta   90.00
_cell.angle_gamma   90.00
#
_symmetry.space_group_name_H-M   'P 1'
#
loop_
_entity.id
_entity.type
_entity.pdbx_description
1 polymer ?
#
loop_
_entity_poly.entity_id
_entity_poly.type
_entity_poly.pdbx_seq_one_letter_code
_entity_poly.pdbx_strand_id
1 'polypeptide(L)'
;MAITDLISIPPGINPGLNAARQLTMKALLGSPRGTFGQDCRPVTNTVLKSLITTDDVGPFKVTGLRPAVESLKEVIADIRQEEPDVFAGLGSSGMLCARFVRGSTVSISNHSWGTAVDLNLNGMLDQRGNNRVQVGLSRIAPIFNRHKWFWGAGFPIEDGMHFELSDQRIRELHATGIFGGTAAPPSEGTLSLGDRGQTVKSLQEKLNAEGANLTADGMFGPGTHAAVVAFQAAHGLTPDGVVGPGTRAALGL
;
A
#
# COMPACT_ATOMS: atom_id res chain seq x y z
N MET A 1 -23.96 14.34 9.92
CA MET A 1 -23.18 13.26 10.55
C MET A 1 -21.88 13.86 11.06
N ALA A 2 -21.42 13.44 12.23
CA ALA A 2 -20.10 13.84 12.71
C ALA A 2 -19.01 13.23 11.80
N ILE A 3 -17.84 13.86 11.75
CA ILE A 3 -16.72 13.35 10.91
C ILE A 3 -16.22 11.97 11.34
N THR A 4 -16.50 11.58 12.58
CA THR A 4 -16.16 10.30 13.21
C THR A 4 -17.26 9.24 13.14
N ASP A 5 -18.46 9.60 12.64
CA ASP A 5 -19.52 8.61 12.44
C ASP A 5 -19.08 7.56 11.40
N LEU A 6 -19.50 6.31 11.61
CA LEU A 6 -19.14 5.22 10.71
C LEU A 6 -20.21 5.03 9.62
N ILE A 7 -19.76 4.88 8.39
CA ILE A 7 -20.59 4.58 7.21
C ILE A 7 -20.06 3.35 6.47
N SER A 8 -20.86 2.79 5.59
CA SER A 8 -20.38 1.78 4.62
C SER A 8 -19.34 2.40 3.69
N ILE A 9 -18.36 1.61 3.26
CA ILE A 9 -17.35 2.06 2.30
C ILE A 9 -18.04 2.50 1.02
N PRO A 10 -17.83 3.74 0.54
CA PRO A 10 -18.43 4.22 -0.70
C PRO A 10 -17.96 3.38 -1.91
N PRO A 11 -18.80 3.15 -2.90
CA PRO A 11 -18.37 2.52 -4.15
C PRO A 11 -17.44 3.45 -4.95
N GLY A 12 -16.62 2.88 -5.83
CA GLY A 12 -15.78 3.64 -6.77
C GLY A 12 -14.60 4.37 -6.13
N ILE A 13 -14.15 3.95 -4.95
CA ILE A 13 -12.92 4.48 -4.33
C ILE A 13 -11.68 4.10 -5.13
N ASN A 14 -10.60 4.90 -5.00
CA ASN A 14 -9.30 4.67 -5.67
C ASN A 14 -9.40 4.52 -7.21
N PRO A 15 -10.12 5.39 -7.94
CA PRO A 15 -10.32 5.23 -9.37
C PRO A 15 -8.99 5.25 -10.13
N GLY A 16 -8.68 4.15 -10.85
CA GLY A 16 -7.43 4.00 -11.61
C GLY A 16 -6.15 3.89 -10.78
N LEU A 17 -6.25 3.77 -9.46
CA LEU A 17 -5.11 3.62 -8.56
C LEU A 17 -5.00 2.19 -8.03
N ASN A 18 -3.78 1.72 -7.86
CA ASN A 18 -3.45 0.46 -7.22
C ASN A 18 -2.59 0.70 -5.96
N ALA A 19 -2.78 -0.13 -4.96
CA ALA A 19 -1.89 -0.14 -3.79
C ALA A 19 -0.44 -0.41 -4.22
N ALA A 20 0.52 0.26 -3.58
CA ALA A 20 1.92 0.08 -3.90
C ALA A 20 2.39 -1.32 -3.49
N ARG A 21 2.87 -2.09 -4.47
CA ARG A 21 3.25 -3.50 -4.27
C ARG A 21 4.64 -3.62 -3.65
N GLN A 22 4.79 -4.59 -2.75
CA GLN A 22 6.08 -4.86 -2.10
C GLN A 22 7.21 -5.12 -3.11
N LEU A 23 6.92 -5.81 -4.22
CA LEU A 23 7.89 -6.05 -5.28
C LEU A 23 8.35 -4.74 -5.93
N THR A 24 7.43 -3.85 -6.28
CA THR A 24 7.73 -2.51 -6.80
C THR A 24 8.55 -1.71 -5.80
N MET A 25 8.11 -1.67 -4.55
CA MET A 25 8.80 -0.92 -3.49
C MET A 25 10.24 -1.41 -3.28
N LYS A 26 10.45 -2.74 -3.23
CA LYS A 26 11.80 -3.32 -3.10
C LYS A 26 12.68 -3.07 -4.31
N ALA A 27 12.13 -3.17 -5.53
CA ALA A 27 12.88 -2.95 -6.76
C ALA A 27 13.35 -1.48 -6.89
N LEU A 28 12.50 -0.52 -6.56
CA LEU A 28 12.73 0.90 -6.81
C LEU A 28 13.37 1.64 -5.63
N LEU A 29 13.08 1.24 -4.40
CA LEU A 29 13.53 1.88 -3.16
C LEU A 29 14.47 0.99 -2.32
N GLY A 30 14.62 -0.27 -2.69
CA GLY A 30 15.34 -1.27 -1.91
C GLY A 30 14.57 -1.72 -0.65
N SER A 31 15.10 -2.70 0.06
CA SER A 31 14.52 -3.14 1.32
C SER A 31 14.80 -2.10 2.42
N PRO A 32 13.81 -1.68 3.23
CA PRO A 32 14.02 -0.71 4.31
C PRO A 32 15.01 -1.18 5.37
N ARG A 33 15.07 -2.51 5.59
CA ARG A 33 15.96 -3.17 6.53
C ARG A 33 16.13 -4.65 6.19
N GLY A 34 17.11 -5.32 6.80
CA GLY A 34 17.40 -6.74 6.57
C GLY A 34 16.34 -7.69 7.15
N THR A 35 15.84 -7.41 8.36
CA THR A 35 14.88 -8.27 9.07
C THR A 35 13.69 -7.46 9.57
N PHE A 36 12.50 -8.06 9.54
CA PHE A 36 11.24 -7.44 9.98
C PHE A 36 10.58 -8.27 11.08
N GLY A 37 9.75 -7.62 11.87
CA GLY A 37 8.87 -8.18 12.88
C GLY A 37 7.55 -7.42 12.93
N GLN A 38 6.78 -7.63 14.00
CA GLN A 38 5.52 -6.89 14.23
C GLN A 38 5.73 -5.52 14.88
N ASP A 39 6.91 -5.33 15.53
CA ASP A 39 7.26 -4.07 16.18
C ASP A 39 7.84 -3.09 15.17
N CYS A 40 7.59 -1.81 15.42
CA CYS A 40 8.19 -0.72 14.69
C CYS A 40 9.70 -0.66 14.95
N ARG A 41 10.50 -0.72 13.90
CA ARG A 41 11.95 -0.68 13.95
C ARG A 41 12.51 0.42 13.05
N PRO A 42 13.68 0.99 13.32
CA PRO A 42 14.30 1.96 12.44
C PRO A 42 14.62 1.39 11.05
N VAL A 43 14.58 2.23 10.03
CA VAL A 43 15.13 1.94 8.70
C VAL A 43 16.66 1.85 8.81
N THR A 44 17.26 0.82 8.20
CA THR A 44 18.72 0.61 8.19
C THR A 44 19.34 0.80 6.82
N ASN A 45 18.54 0.77 5.74
CA ASN A 45 18.97 1.07 4.37
C ASN A 45 19.47 2.53 4.30
N THR A 46 20.76 2.73 3.99
CA THR A 46 21.41 4.05 4.00
C THR A 46 20.88 4.97 2.91
N VAL A 47 20.57 4.43 1.73
CA VAL A 47 20.01 5.20 0.61
C VAL A 47 18.60 5.69 1.00
N LEU A 48 17.76 4.79 1.48
CA LEU A 48 16.41 5.17 1.93
C LEU A 48 16.48 6.19 3.08
N LYS A 49 17.38 6.02 4.04
CA LYS A 49 17.57 6.99 5.14
C LYS A 49 17.90 8.39 4.65
N SER A 50 18.68 8.54 3.59
CA SER A 50 19.03 9.87 3.04
C SER A 50 17.83 10.57 2.40
N LEU A 51 16.78 9.81 2.05
CA LEU A 51 15.54 10.32 1.47
C LEU A 51 14.45 10.57 2.52
N ILE A 52 14.68 10.17 3.79
CA ILE A 52 13.70 10.41 4.87
C ILE A 52 13.84 11.84 5.38
N THR A 53 12.72 12.47 5.63
CA THR A 53 12.62 13.80 6.25
C THR A 53 11.56 13.81 7.33
N THR A 54 11.69 14.75 8.26
CA THR A 54 10.63 15.08 9.24
C THR A 54 10.19 16.50 8.95
N ASP A 55 8.89 16.70 8.76
CA ASP A 55 8.36 18.02 8.45
C ASP A 55 6.95 18.23 9.02
N ASP A 56 6.57 19.48 9.10
CA ASP A 56 5.24 19.93 9.48
C ASP A 56 4.35 19.98 8.23
N VAL A 57 3.20 19.30 8.30
CA VAL A 57 2.24 19.27 7.19
C VAL A 57 0.98 20.11 7.47
N GLY A 58 1.00 20.86 8.59
CA GLY A 58 -0.07 21.74 9.05
C GLY A 58 -0.64 21.30 10.40
N PRO A 59 -1.61 20.36 10.48
CA PRO A 59 -2.19 19.97 11.76
C PRO A 59 -1.29 19.05 12.60
N PHE A 60 -0.23 18.47 11.99
CA PHE A 60 0.70 17.55 12.65
C PHE A 60 2.05 17.49 11.93
N LYS A 61 3.03 16.87 12.61
CA LYS A 61 4.34 16.54 12.02
C LYS A 61 4.39 15.08 11.61
N VAL A 62 5.08 14.79 10.51
CA VAL A 62 5.34 13.42 10.06
C VAL A 62 6.82 13.22 9.74
N THR A 63 7.27 11.97 9.88
CA THR A 63 8.56 11.51 9.37
C THR A 63 8.27 10.50 8.26
N GLY A 64 8.76 10.74 7.06
CA GLY A 64 8.50 9.88 5.90
C GLY A 64 9.46 10.11 4.76
N LEU A 65 9.23 9.43 3.65
CA LEU A 65 9.97 9.64 2.40
C LEU A 65 9.71 11.07 1.91
N ARG A 66 10.76 11.85 1.65
CA ARG A 66 10.65 13.28 1.31
C ARG A 66 9.59 13.59 0.24
N PRO A 67 9.56 12.90 -0.94
CA PRO A 67 8.52 13.17 -1.93
C PRO A 67 7.10 12.84 -1.45
N ALA A 68 6.96 11.87 -0.54
CA ALA A 68 5.67 11.55 0.05
C ALA A 68 5.24 12.62 1.06
N VAL A 69 6.17 13.15 1.86
CA VAL A 69 5.90 14.25 2.80
C VAL A 69 5.53 15.53 2.04
N GLU A 70 6.23 15.85 0.95
CA GLU A 70 5.92 17.00 0.09
C GLU A 70 4.53 16.86 -0.53
N SER A 71 4.20 15.70 -1.10
CA SER A 71 2.87 15.42 -1.63
C SER A 71 1.78 15.47 -0.55
N LEU A 72 2.07 14.99 0.66
CA LEU A 72 1.11 15.07 1.78
C LEU A 72 0.82 16.52 2.18
N LYS A 73 1.79 17.44 2.12
CA LYS A 73 1.55 18.88 2.35
C LYS A 73 0.52 19.44 1.38
N GLU A 74 0.64 19.09 0.10
CA GLU A 74 -0.31 19.51 -0.93
C GLU A 74 -1.72 18.97 -0.64
N VAL A 75 -1.82 17.67 -0.31
CA VAL A 75 -3.09 17.05 0.09
C VAL A 75 -3.71 17.75 1.29
N ILE A 76 -2.92 18.03 2.33
CA ILE A 76 -3.42 18.69 3.55
C ILE A 76 -3.86 20.13 3.27
N ALA A 77 -3.16 20.83 2.35
CA ALA A 77 -3.58 22.17 1.93
C ALA A 77 -4.93 22.16 1.21
N ASP A 78 -5.16 21.17 0.33
CA ASP A 78 -6.46 20.99 -0.33
C ASP A 78 -7.55 20.62 0.66
N ILE A 79 -7.27 19.71 1.63
CA ILE A 79 -8.24 19.35 2.69
C ILE A 79 -8.61 20.59 3.50
N ARG A 80 -7.66 21.46 3.81
CA ARG A 80 -7.94 22.71 4.53
C ARG A 80 -8.93 23.59 3.79
N GLN A 81 -8.87 23.62 2.46
CA GLN A 81 -9.73 24.45 1.62
C GLN A 81 -11.10 23.82 1.37
N GLU A 82 -11.14 22.52 1.08
CA GLU A 82 -12.33 21.83 0.61
C GLU A 82 -13.15 21.24 1.76
N GLU A 83 -12.47 20.80 2.86
CA GLU A 83 -13.04 20.08 3.99
C GLU A 83 -12.58 20.65 5.33
N PRO A 84 -12.83 21.95 5.60
CA PRO A 84 -12.29 22.68 6.75
C PRO A 84 -12.69 22.09 8.12
N ASP A 85 -13.86 21.48 8.22
CA ASP A 85 -14.33 20.79 9.43
C ASP A 85 -13.57 19.48 9.68
N VAL A 86 -13.23 18.74 8.62
CA VAL A 86 -12.37 17.55 8.71
C VAL A 86 -10.94 17.97 9.06
N PHE A 87 -10.42 19.01 8.40
CA PHE A 87 -9.09 19.55 8.69
C PHE A 87 -8.93 19.94 10.18
N ALA A 88 -9.95 20.55 10.78
CA ALA A 88 -9.91 20.97 12.18
C ALA A 88 -9.76 19.79 13.16
N GLY A 89 -10.27 18.60 12.78
CA GLY A 89 -10.16 17.38 13.58
C GLY A 89 -9.04 16.43 13.16
N LEU A 90 -8.27 16.79 12.11
CA LEU A 90 -7.31 15.88 11.49
C LEU A 90 -6.03 15.74 12.33
N GLY A 91 -5.64 14.50 12.58
CA GLY A 91 -4.39 14.12 13.21
C GLY A 91 -3.73 12.95 12.52
N SER A 92 -2.53 12.58 12.95
CA SER A 92 -1.79 11.43 12.42
C SER A 92 -1.41 10.46 13.54
N SER A 93 -1.44 9.17 13.22
CA SER A 93 -0.94 8.07 14.05
C SER A 93 0.40 7.52 13.56
N GLY A 94 1.01 8.21 12.59
CA GLY A 94 2.37 7.97 12.13
C GLY A 94 2.48 7.68 10.64
N MET A 95 3.69 7.86 10.13
CA MET A 95 4.01 7.65 8.71
C MET A 95 5.17 6.67 8.51
N LEU A 96 6.27 6.78 9.24
CA LEU A 96 7.44 5.90 9.11
C LEU A 96 7.48 4.85 10.22
N CYS A 97 7.41 3.58 9.86
CA CYS A 97 7.46 2.46 10.80
C CYS A 97 7.85 1.17 10.07
N ALA A 98 9.11 0.73 10.19
CA ALA A 98 9.56 -0.46 9.47
C ALA A 98 9.16 -1.74 10.23
N ARG A 99 8.11 -2.40 9.73
CA ARG A 99 7.54 -3.64 10.28
C ARG A 99 6.81 -4.44 9.20
N PHE A 100 6.45 -5.66 9.52
CA PHE A 100 5.43 -6.36 8.73
C PHE A 100 4.04 -5.72 8.90
N VAL A 101 3.20 -5.96 7.93
CA VAL A 101 1.75 -5.70 8.08
C VAL A 101 1.24 -6.55 9.26
N ARG A 102 0.35 -5.98 10.06
CA ARG A 102 -0.25 -6.67 11.22
C ARG A 102 -0.80 -8.05 10.84
N GLY A 103 -0.35 -9.08 11.56
CA GLY A 103 -0.73 -10.47 11.32
C GLY A 103 0.00 -11.16 10.14
N SER A 104 0.88 -10.46 9.42
CA SER A 104 1.70 -11.06 8.36
C SER A 104 3.13 -11.33 8.84
N THR A 105 3.75 -12.38 8.32
CA THR A 105 5.17 -12.69 8.49
C THR A 105 5.98 -12.48 7.22
N VAL A 106 5.34 -12.02 6.14
CA VAL A 106 5.98 -11.86 4.81
C VAL A 106 5.67 -10.53 4.14
N SER A 107 4.51 -9.94 4.41
CA SER A 107 4.13 -8.65 3.81
C SER A 107 4.70 -7.51 4.63
N ILE A 108 5.59 -6.73 4.02
CA ILE A 108 6.16 -5.53 4.63
C ILE A 108 5.13 -4.39 4.49
N SER A 109 4.89 -3.67 5.57
CA SER A 109 4.01 -2.49 5.56
C SER A 109 4.65 -1.35 4.77
N ASN A 110 3.88 -0.61 3.97
CA ASN A 110 4.36 0.55 3.21
C ASN A 110 4.81 1.72 4.09
N HIS A 111 4.40 1.75 5.35
CA HIS A 111 5.03 2.60 6.38
C HIS A 111 6.55 2.37 6.51
N SER A 112 7.04 1.18 6.14
CA SER A 112 8.48 0.87 6.23
C SER A 112 9.35 1.70 5.29
N TRP A 113 8.77 2.20 4.21
CA TRP A 113 9.42 3.13 3.28
C TRP A 113 9.08 4.60 3.54
N GLY A 114 8.18 4.87 4.50
CA GLY A 114 7.69 6.22 4.76
C GLY A 114 6.82 6.77 3.63
N THR A 115 6.08 5.90 2.95
CA THR A 115 5.19 6.23 1.82
C THR A 115 3.71 6.06 2.17
N ALA A 116 3.40 5.74 3.42
CA ALA A 116 2.05 5.59 3.94
C ALA A 116 1.87 6.41 5.22
N VAL A 117 0.68 6.89 5.46
CA VAL A 117 0.29 7.62 6.67
C VAL A 117 -1.02 7.07 7.22
N ASP A 118 -1.08 6.90 8.54
CA ASP A 118 -2.31 6.61 9.25
C ASP A 118 -2.87 7.90 9.86
N LEU A 119 -4.11 8.22 9.53
CA LEU A 119 -4.81 9.42 9.99
C LEU A 119 -5.80 9.08 11.11
N ASN A 120 -6.04 10.02 11.99
CA ASN A 120 -7.11 9.97 12.96
C ASN A 120 -7.96 11.23 12.90
N LEU A 121 -9.20 11.15 13.33
CA LEU A 121 -10.13 12.27 13.43
C LEU A 121 -10.50 12.50 14.89
N ASN A 122 -10.25 13.71 15.41
CA ASN A 122 -10.43 14.05 16.82
C ASN A 122 -9.73 13.04 17.76
N GLY A 123 -8.54 12.56 17.38
CA GLY A 123 -7.80 11.54 18.13
C GLY A 123 -8.34 10.11 18.01
N MET A 124 -9.43 9.88 17.26
CA MET A 124 -10.03 8.55 17.09
C MET A 124 -9.55 7.90 15.78
N LEU A 125 -9.00 6.70 15.91
CA LEU A 125 -8.66 5.85 14.77
C LEU A 125 -9.90 5.17 14.19
N ASP A 126 -9.90 4.99 12.88
CA ASP A 126 -10.84 4.10 12.22
C ASP A 126 -10.54 2.63 12.59
N GLN A 127 -11.56 1.82 12.78
CA GLN A 127 -11.39 0.42 13.15
C GLN A 127 -11.21 -0.45 11.91
N ARG A 128 -10.02 -0.95 11.71
CA ARG A 128 -9.68 -1.86 10.60
C ARG A 128 -10.50 -3.15 10.66
N GLY A 129 -11.01 -3.62 9.51
CA GLY A 129 -11.63 -4.94 9.35
C GLY A 129 -13.09 -5.03 9.79
N ASN A 130 -13.81 -3.90 9.89
CA ASN A 130 -15.22 -3.85 10.27
C ASN A 130 -16.16 -3.56 9.07
N ASN A 131 -15.62 -3.43 7.85
CA ASN A 131 -16.32 -3.07 6.60
C ASN A 131 -17.03 -1.70 6.66
N ARG A 132 -16.54 -0.81 7.50
CA ARG A 132 -17.04 0.56 7.66
C ARG A 132 -15.86 1.53 7.71
N VAL A 133 -16.15 2.82 7.48
CA VAL A 133 -15.15 3.88 7.53
C VAL A 133 -15.74 5.14 8.15
N GLN A 134 -14.89 5.97 8.77
CA GLN A 134 -15.32 7.27 9.28
C GLN A 134 -15.72 8.22 8.14
N VAL A 135 -16.81 8.95 8.34
CA VAL A 135 -17.33 9.94 7.37
C VAL A 135 -16.25 10.91 6.90
N GLY A 136 -15.47 11.48 7.81
CA GLY A 136 -14.44 12.44 7.47
C GLY A 136 -13.34 11.83 6.58
N LEU A 137 -12.92 10.58 6.84
CA LEU A 137 -11.94 9.89 6.00
C LEU A 137 -12.50 9.62 4.59
N SER A 138 -13.78 9.26 4.47
CA SER A 138 -14.41 9.06 3.17
C SER A 138 -14.54 10.36 2.37
N ARG A 139 -14.72 11.51 3.03
CA ARG A 139 -14.79 12.84 2.37
C ARG A 139 -13.44 13.28 1.83
N ILE A 140 -12.35 13.01 2.54
CA ILE A 140 -11.01 13.41 2.10
C ILE A 140 -10.36 12.40 1.15
N ALA A 141 -10.85 11.16 1.06
CA ALA A 141 -10.28 10.14 0.18
C ALA A 141 -10.19 10.56 -1.31
N PRO A 142 -11.20 11.24 -1.90
CA PRO A 142 -11.08 11.78 -3.27
C PRO A 142 -9.96 12.82 -3.42
N ILE A 143 -9.67 13.60 -2.38
CA ILE A 143 -8.57 14.57 -2.38
C ILE A 143 -7.23 13.83 -2.44
N PHE A 144 -7.03 12.83 -1.58
CA PHE A 144 -5.88 11.94 -1.63
C PHE A 144 -5.71 11.27 -3.00
N ASN A 145 -6.79 10.76 -3.59
CA ASN A 145 -6.76 10.10 -4.90
C ASN A 145 -6.29 11.05 -6.02
N ARG A 146 -6.64 12.35 -6.00
CA ARG A 146 -6.14 13.36 -6.98
C ARG A 146 -4.62 13.49 -6.94
N HIS A 147 -4.02 13.36 -5.74
CA HIS A 147 -2.57 13.34 -5.54
C HIS A 147 -1.95 11.94 -5.67
N LYS A 148 -2.72 10.98 -6.22
CA LYS A 148 -2.31 9.58 -6.45
C LYS A 148 -1.91 8.83 -5.17
N TRP A 149 -2.59 9.12 -4.08
CA TRP A 149 -2.58 8.29 -2.88
C TRP A 149 -3.73 7.30 -2.94
N PHE A 150 -3.42 6.04 -2.64
CA PHE A 150 -4.40 4.97 -2.51
C PHE A 150 -4.96 4.97 -1.09
N TRP A 151 -6.28 4.88 -0.96
CA TRP A 151 -6.96 4.76 0.33
C TRP A 151 -7.11 3.30 0.73
N GLY A 152 -6.65 2.93 1.93
CA GLY A 152 -6.65 1.56 2.45
C GLY A 152 -8.04 0.95 2.70
N ALA A 153 -9.13 1.73 2.63
CA ALA A 153 -10.48 1.19 2.57
C ALA A 153 -10.70 0.24 1.37
N GLY A 154 -9.83 0.31 0.36
CA GLY A 154 -9.83 -0.59 -0.79
C GLY A 154 -9.05 -1.89 -0.59
N PHE A 155 -8.46 -2.15 0.57
CA PHE A 155 -7.80 -3.42 0.86
C PHE A 155 -8.81 -4.55 1.10
N PRO A 156 -8.43 -5.84 0.88
CA PRO A 156 -9.30 -6.98 1.19
C PRO A 156 -9.77 -7.03 2.65
N ILE A 157 -8.92 -6.58 3.59
CA ILE A 157 -9.29 -6.23 4.96
C ILE A 157 -9.12 -4.72 5.02
N GLU A 158 -10.22 -4.00 4.95
CA GLU A 158 -10.19 -2.54 4.86
C GLU A 158 -9.42 -1.92 6.03
N ASP A 159 -8.75 -0.80 5.71
CA ASP A 159 -7.97 -0.01 6.67
C ASP A 159 -8.25 1.47 6.39
N GLY A 160 -9.37 1.98 6.93
CA GLY A 160 -9.90 3.29 6.59
C GLY A 160 -9.00 4.45 7.02
N MET A 161 -8.18 4.25 8.06
CA MET A 161 -7.22 5.26 8.51
C MET A 161 -5.99 5.38 7.58
N HIS A 162 -5.71 4.34 6.77
CA HIS A 162 -4.49 4.19 6.00
C HIS A 162 -4.58 4.83 4.61
N PHE A 163 -3.61 5.69 4.30
CA PHE A 163 -3.39 6.27 2.97
C PHE A 163 -1.94 6.03 2.57
N GLU A 164 -1.69 5.61 1.32
CA GLU A 164 -0.34 5.34 0.81
C GLU A 164 -0.15 5.86 -0.60
N LEU A 165 1.06 6.25 -0.98
CA LEU A 165 1.36 6.54 -2.38
C LEU A 165 1.03 5.31 -3.23
N SER A 166 0.25 5.50 -4.30
CA SER A 166 -0.13 4.41 -5.20
C SER A 166 1.08 3.83 -5.95
N ASP A 167 0.95 2.61 -6.47
CA ASP A 167 1.97 1.98 -7.32
C ASP A 167 2.32 2.88 -8.52
N GLN A 168 1.32 3.55 -9.10
CA GLN A 168 1.50 4.52 -10.18
C GLN A 168 2.37 5.69 -9.74
N ARG A 169 2.11 6.26 -8.55
CA ARG A 169 2.88 7.40 -8.04
C ARG A 169 4.33 7.03 -7.74
N ILE A 170 4.55 5.87 -7.16
CA ILE A 170 5.92 5.36 -6.89
C ILE A 170 6.72 5.22 -8.19
N ARG A 171 6.10 4.70 -9.26
CA ARG A 171 6.74 4.56 -10.58
C ARG A 171 7.05 5.91 -11.22
N GLU A 172 6.14 6.87 -11.13
CA GLU A 172 6.36 8.23 -11.62
C GLU A 172 7.52 8.90 -10.90
N LEU A 173 7.54 8.84 -9.57
CA LEU A 173 8.64 9.38 -8.78
C LEU A 173 9.99 8.72 -9.13
N HIS A 174 10.00 7.40 -9.35
CA HIS A 174 11.19 6.71 -9.80
C HIS A 174 11.65 7.21 -11.17
N ALA A 175 10.73 7.45 -12.12
CA ALA A 175 11.07 7.94 -13.46
C ALA A 175 11.71 9.35 -13.44
N THR A 176 11.52 10.13 -12.38
CA THR A 176 12.23 11.42 -12.19
C THR A 176 13.66 11.26 -11.66
N GLY A 177 14.09 10.04 -11.35
CA GLY A 177 15.42 9.77 -10.78
C GLY A 177 15.58 10.13 -9.30
N ILE A 178 14.50 10.54 -8.62
CA ILE A 178 14.55 11.04 -7.23
C ILE A 178 15.03 9.97 -6.22
N PHE A 179 14.90 8.68 -6.55
CA PHE A 179 15.36 7.58 -5.71
C PHE A 179 16.82 7.18 -5.96
N GLY A 180 17.48 7.81 -6.95
CA GLY A 180 18.90 7.55 -7.29
C GLY A 180 19.19 6.16 -7.88
N GLY A 181 18.16 5.36 -8.13
CA GLY A 181 18.29 4.01 -8.71
C GLY A 181 18.07 3.99 -10.21
N THR A 182 18.71 3.00 -10.88
CA THR A 182 18.54 2.73 -12.33
C THR A 182 17.75 1.45 -12.59
N ALA A 183 17.26 0.78 -11.54
CA ALA A 183 16.51 -0.47 -11.68
C ALA A 183 15.20 -0.24 -12.45
N ALA A 184 14.95 -1.07 -13.44
CA ALA A 184 13.66 -1.04 -14.14
C ALA A 184 12.53 -1.48 -13.18
N PRO A 185 11.39 -0.77 -13.17
CA PRO A 185 10.25 -1.21 -12.37
C PRO A 185 9.73 -2.55 -12.90
N PRO A 186 9.25 -3.44 -12.00
CA PRO A 186 8.57 -4.67 -12.44
C PRO A 186 7.44 -4.33 -13.41
N SER A 187 7.17 -5.19 -14.38
CA SER A 187 6.07 -4.98 -15.33
C SER A 187 4.73 -4.81 -14.59
N GLU A 188 3.88 -3.96 -15.13
CA GLU A 188 2.53 -3.76 -14.60
C GLU A 188 1.78 -5.10 -14.53
N GLY A 189 1.04 -5.33 -13.47
CA GLY A 189 0.34 -6.60 -13.26
C GLY A 189 1.19 -7.74 -12.68
N THR A 190 2.52 -7.62 -12.56
CA THR A 190 3.34 -8.64 -11.88
C THR A 190 2.91 -8.78 -10.42
N LEU A 191 2.69 -10.04 -9.96
CA LEU A 191 2.33 -10.34 -8.57
C LEU A 191 3.40 -11.23 -7.93
N SER A 192 3.62 -11.04 -6.62
CA SER A 192 4.62 -11.79 -5.87
C SER A 192 4.28 -11.87 -4.37
N LEU A 193 5.07 -12.62 -3.64
CA LEU A 193 4.94 -12.75 -2.19
C LEU A 193 4.85 -11.38 -1.50
N GLY A 194 3.81 -11.19 -0.71
CA GLY A 194 3.52 -9.96 0.02
C GLY A 194 2.49 -9.05 -0.65
N ASP A 195 2.17 -9.26 -1.94
CA ASP A 195 1.14 -8.49 -2.64
C ASP A 195 -0.27 -8.81 -2.12
N ARG A 196 -1.22 -7.90 -2.35
CA ARG A 196 -2.60 -7.98 -1.85
C ARG A 196 -3.57 -7.35 -2.83
N GLY A 197 -4.83 -7.69 -2.66
CA GLY A 197 -5.93 -7.07 -3.38
C GLY A 197 -6.69 -8.04 -4.28
N GLN A 198 -7.65 -7.49 -5.02
CA GLN A 198 -8.55 -8.28 -5.86
C GLN A 198 -7.80 -9.09 -6.93
N THR A 199 -6.72 -8.54 -7.49
CA THR A 199 -5.90 -9.25 -8.49
C THR A 199 -5.23 -10.50 -7.91
N VAL A 200 -4.81 -10.46 -6.63
CA VAL A 200 -4.27 -11.63 -5.92
C VAL A 200 -5.39 -12.65 -5.68
N LYS A 201 -6.59 -12.20 -5.30
CA LYS A 201 -7.75 -13.08 -5.12
C LYS A 201 -8.09 -13.80 -6.43
N SER A 202 -8.16 -13.08 -7.54
CA SER A 202 -8.39 -13.67 -8.87
C SER A 202 -7.31 -14.68 -9.26
N LEU A 203 -6.03 -14.40 -8.93
CA LEU A 203 -4.94 -15.36 -9.09
C LEU A 203 -5.17 -16.64 -8.28
N GLN A 204 -5.54 -16.51 -6.99
CA GLN A 204 -5.82 -17.65 -6.12
C GLN A 204 -6.97 -18.51 -6.63
N GLU A 205 -8.04 -17.87 -7.13
CA GLU A 205 -9.18 -18.54 -7.75
C GLU A 205 -8.75 -19.32 -9.01
N LYS A 206 -7.88 -18.75 -9.85
CA LYS A 206 -7.32 -19.43 -11.03
C LYS A 206 -6.41 -20.60 -10.65
N LEU A 207 -5.53 -20.42 -9.68
CA LEU A 207 -4.67 -21.50 -9.18
C LEU A 207 -5.50 -22.64 -8.58
N ASN A 208 -6.62 -22.34 -7.91
CA ASN A 208 -7.55 -23.37 -7.41
C ASN A 208 -8.22 -24.13 -8.56
N ALA A 209 -8.55 -23.46 -9.67
CA ALA A 209 -9.06 -24.14 -10.86
C ALA A 209 -8.00 -25.08 -11.49
N GLU A 210 -6.72 -24.79 -11.30
CA GLU A 210 -5.58 -25.65 -11.67
C GLU A 210 -5.21 -26.69 -10.59
N GLY A 211 -6.06 -26.85 -9.58
CA GLY A 211 -5.90 -27.90 -8.56
C GLY A 211 -5.16 -27.47 -7.28
N ALA A 212 -4.83 -26.19 -7.12
CA ALA A 212 -4.35 -25.68 -5.84
C ALA A 212 -5.51 -25.66 -4.81
N ASN A 213 -5.17 -25.74 -3.53
CA ASN A 213 -6.16 -25.69 -2.45
C ASN A 213 -5.87 -24.45 -1.58
N LEU A 214 -6.15 -23.27 -2.11
CA LEU A 214 -5.89 -21.99 -1.47
C LEU A 214 -7.18 -21.36 -0.93
N THR A 215 -7.09 -20.68 0.20
CA THR A 215 -8.10 -19.66 0.56
C THR A 215 -7.91 -18.45 -0.35
N ALA A 216 -8.95 -18.09 -1.10
CA ALA A 216 -8.92 -16.92 -1.99
C ALA A 216 -9.18 -15.63 -1.17
N ASP A 217 -8.23 -15.30 -0.29
CA ASP A 217 -8.28 -14.19 0.66
C ASP A 217 -7.69 -12.87 0.12
N GLY A 218 -7.16 -12.91 -1.11
CA GLY A 218 -6.51 -11.76 -1.73
C GLY A 218 -5.14 -11.41 -1.12
N MET A 219 -4.52 -12.32 -0.37
CA MET A 219 -3.18 -12.15 0.19
C MET A 219 -2.20 -13.13 -0.46
N PHE A 220 -1.18 -12.63 -1.14
CA PHE A 220 -0.13 -13.45 -1.72
C PHE A 220 0.84 -13.90 -0.61
N GLY A 221 0.40 -14.87 0.18
CA GLY A 221 1.17 -15.48 1.25
C GLY A 221 2.08 -16.62 0.77
N PRO A 222 2.78 -17.32 1.71
CA PRO A 222 3.63 -18.46 1.37
C PRO A 222 2.88 -19.59 0.65
N GLY A 223 1.62 -19.85 1.00
CA GLY A 223 0.77 -20.83 0.32
C GLY A 223 0.54 -20.47 -1.15
N THR A 224 0.17 -19.22 -1.44
CA THR A 224 0.00 -18.72 -2.80
C THR A 224 1.31 -18.78 -3.58
N HIS A 225 2.44 -18.40 -2.95
CA HIS A 225 3.76 -18.50 -3.56
C HIS A 225 4.10 -19.96 -3.95
N ALA A 226 3.91 -20.90 -3.05
CA ALA A 226 4.17 -22.31 -3.32
C ALA A 226 3.30 -22.86 -4.46
N ALA A 227 2.02 -22.46 -4.50
CA ALA A 227 1.12 -22.84 -5.59
C ALA A 227 1.55 -22.26 -6.94
N VAL A 228 2.01 -21.00 -6.98
CA VAL A 228 2.58 -20.38 -8.20
C VAL A 228 3.83 -21.14 -8.67
N VAL A 229 4.76 -21.43 -7.76
CA VAL A 229 5.98 -22.21 -8.09
C VAL A 229 5.61 -23.57 -8.68
N ALA A 230 4.66 -24.29 -8.07
CA ALA A 230 4.20 -25.59 -8.56
C ALA A 230 3.54 -25.48 -9.93
N PHE A 231 2.66 -24.47 -10.14
CA PHE A 231 2.04 -24.20 -11.43
C PHE A 231 3.09 -23.90 -12.51
N GLN A 232 4.04 -23.01 -12.22
CA GLN A 232 5.13 -22.66 -13.16
C GLN A 232 5.94 -23.90 -13.58
N ALA A 233 6.33 -24.73 -12.61
CA ALA A 233 7.07 -25.96 -12.88
C ALA A 233 6.26 -26.94 -13.77
N ALA A 234 4.96 -27.11 -13.49
CA ALA A 234 4.09 -27.98 -14.28
C ALA A 234 3.87 -27.51 -15.72
N HIS A 235 4.01 -26.18 -15.97
CA HIS A 235 3.79 -25.57 -17.29
C HIS A 235 5.11 -25.18 -18.01
N GLY A 236 6.26 -25.66 -17.54
CA GLY A 236 7.56 -25.40 -18.17
C GLY A 236 8.03 -23.94 -18.08
N LEU A 237 7.49 -23.19 -17.12
CA LEU A 237 7.90 -21.81 -16.82
C LEU A 237 9.01 -21.81 -15.76
N THR A 238 9.75 -20.70 -15.65
CA THR A 238 10.71 -20.53 -14.54
C THR A 238 9.96 -20.52 -13.19
N PRO A 239 10.26 -21.46 -12.28
CA PRO A 239 9.53 -21.58 -11.01
C PRO A 239 10.05 -20.60 -9.95
N ASP A 240 9.94 -19.31 -10.22
CA ASP A 240 10.43 -18.21 -9.38
C ASP A 240 9.39 -17.68 -8.37
N GLY A 241 8.14 -18.17 -8.47
CA GLY A 241 7.03 -17.72 -7.62
C GLY A 241 6.55 -16.29 -7.93
N VAL A 242 6.96 -15.73 -9.06
CA VAL A 242 6.56 -14.40 -9.54
C VAL A 242 5.59 -14.54 -10.72
N VAL A 243 4.39 -13.98 -10.59
CA VAL A 243 3.37 -14.01 -11.63
C VAL A 243 3.61 -12.86 -12.61
N GLY A 244 4.58 -13.03 -13.47
CA GLY A 244 4.88 -12.12 -14.59
C GLY A 244 3.99 -12.37 -15.82
N PRO A 245 4.26 -11.68 -16.96
CA PRO A 245 3.45 -11.81 -18.16
C PRO A 245 3.29 -13.25 -18.65
N GLY A 246 4.36 -14.07 -18.62
CA GLY A 246 4.31 -15.48 -19.05
C GLY A 246 3.41 -16.33 -18.15
N THR A 247 3.53 -16.18 -16.83
CA THR A 247 2.69 -16.90 -15.87
C THR A 247 1.23 -16.46 -15.97
N ARG A 248 0.99 -15.16 -16.17
CA ARG A 248 -0.36 -14.63 -16.39
C ARG A 248 -1.03 -15.23 -17.63
N ALA A 249 -0.30 -15.23 -18.75
CA ALA A 249 -0.80 -15.81 -20.00
C ALA A 249 -1.16 -17.29 -19.84
N ALA A 250 -0.33 -18.07 -19.15
CA ALA A 250 -0.58 -19.49 -18.89
C ALA A 250 -1.80 -19.72 -17.96
N LEU A 251 -2.09 -18.80 -17.03
CA LEU A 251 -3.26 -18.86 -16.14
C LEU A 251 -4.53 -18.25 -16.77
N GLY A 252 -4.45 -17.61 -17.92
CA GLY A 252 -5.57 -16.88 -18.52
C GLY A 252 -6.03 -15.68 -17.67
N LEU A 253 -5.05 -14.90 -17.15
CA LEU A 253 -5.24 -13.70 -16.32
C LEU A 253 -5.04 -12.42 -17.12
#